data_4c920d7a54478b0e0f29dc37639ea69c
#
_entry.id   4c920d7a54478b0e0f29dc37639ea69c
#
_cell.length_a   1.000
_cell.length_b   1.000
_cell.length_c   1.000
_cell.angle_alpha   90.00
_cell.angle_beta   90.00
_cell.angle_gamma   90.00
#
_symmetry.space_group_name_H-M   'P 1'
#
loop_
_entity.id
_entity.type
_entity.pdbx_description
1 polymer ?
#
loop_
_entity_poly.entity_id
_entity_poly.type
_entity_poly.pdbx_seq_one_letter_code
_entity_poly.pdbx_strand_id
1 'polypeptide(L)'
;MTIWTRPALTALSLFTVFAALAAGATASSFYDFKTNTLLGQPADLGIYRGKVTLVVNVASFCGYTPQYQGLEKLHRDLSGKGFAVLGFPSNDFGEQEPGSPQEIAEFCKRTYDVTFPMFAKVVTKAGRQQSPIYAFLGSSGHLPAWNFSKYLIDKSGKIIAFYPSDVTPESPELQRAIMKALAAK
;
A
#
# COMPACT_ATOMS: atom_id res chain seq x y z
N MET A 1 -43.41 -3.46 -75.26
CA MET A 1 -43.23 -4.32 -74.06
C MET A 1 -41.90 -3.91 -73.45
N THR A 2 -41.90 -2.98 -72.52
CA THR A 2 -40.70 -2.34 -71.96
C THR A 2 -40.58 -2.76 -70.52
N ILE A 3 -39.54 -3.55 -70.18
CA ILE A 3 -39.30 -4.09 -68.86
C ILE A 3 -38.38 -3.10 -68.10
N TRP A 4 -38.90 -2.51 -67.02
CA TRP A 4 -38.14 -1.64 -66.11
C TRP A 4 -37.49 -2.51 -65.03
N THR A 5 -36.18 -2.59 -65.05
CA THR A 5 -35.38 -3.17 -63.91
C THR A 5 -35.07 -2.13 -62.89
N ARG A 6 -35.51 -2.36 -61.65
CA ARG A 6 -35.17 -1.53 -60.44
C ARG A 6 -33.77 -1.88 -59.92
N PRO A 7 -32.94 -0.91 -59.59
CA PRO A 7 -31.68 -1.20 -58.89
C PRO A 7 -31.95 -1.44 -57.38
N ALA A 8 -31.35 -2.50 -56.83
CA ALA A 8 -31.35 -2.81 -55.43
C ALA A 8 -30.35 -1.88 -54.70
N LEU A 9 -30.85 -1.08 -53.76
CA LEU A 9 -30.00 -0.32 -52.82
C LEU A 9 -29.51 -1.26 -51.71
N THR A 10 -28.23 -1.60 -51.75
CA THR A 10 -27.54 -2.26 -50.62
C THR A 10 -27.19 -1.21 -49.55
N ALA A 11 -27.90 -1.27 -48.41
CA ALA A 11 -27.58 -0.47 -47.26
C ALA A 11 -26.35 -1.02 -46.55
N LEU A 12 -25.23 -0.28 -46.60
CA LEU A 12 -23.98 -0.58 -45.90
C LEU A 12 -24.13 -0.07 -44.44
N SER A 13 -24.42 -0.99 -43.52
CA SER A 13 -24.47 -0.66 -42.08
C SER A 13 -23.05 -0.48 -41.55
N LEU A 14 -22.66 0.77 -41.27
CA LEU A 14 -21.45 1.07 -40.52
C LEU A 14 -21.70 0.70 -39.04
N PHE A 15 -21.12 -0.40 -38.57
CA PHE A 15 -20.98 -0.68 -37.16
C PHE A 15 -19.83 0.16 -36.59
N THR A 16 -20.14 1.26 -35.92
CA THR A 16 -19.17 2.00 -35.11
C THR A 16 -18.94 1.22 -33.82
N VAL A 17 -17.78 0.54 -33.73
CA VAL A 17 -17.30 -0.04 -32.48
C VAL A 17 -16.81 1.10 -31.58
N PHE A 18 -17.61 1.47 -30.58
CA PHE A 18 -17.17 2.31 -29.48
C PHE A 18 -16.24 1.49 -28.59
N ALA A 19 -14.94 1.63 -28.78
CA ALA A 19 -13.94 1.17 -27.81
C ALA A 19 -14.05 2.10 -26.58
N ALA A 20 -14.75 1.64 -25.54
CA ALA A 20 -14.70 2.29 -24.24
C ALA A 20 -13.27 2.16 -23.70
N LEU A 21 -12.47 3.22 -23.77
CA LEU A 21 -11.27 3.34 -22.95
C LEU A 21 -11.73 3.32 -21.49
N ALA A 22 -11.51 2.20 -20.81
CA ALA A 22 -11.56 2.18 -19.36
C ALA A 22 -10.40 3.06 -18.87
N ALA A 23 -10.66 4.33 -18.60
CA ALA A 23 -9.77 5.18 -17.85
C ALA A 23 -9.60 4.51 -16.48
N GLY A 24 -8.43 3.90 -16.25
CA GLY A 24 -8.09 3.33 -14.95
C GLY A 24 -8.24 4.44 -13.91
N ALA A 25 -9.26 4.32 -13.05
CA ALA A 25 -9.45 5.27 -11.96
C ALA A 25 -8.19 5.28 -11.11
N THR A 26 -7.46 6.39 -11.09
CA THR A 26 -6.35 6.58 -10.17
C THR A 26 -6.89 6.49 -8.74
N ALA A 27 -6.28 5.66 -7.89
CA ALA A 27 -6.69 5.54 -6.50
C ALA A 27 -6.67 6.92 -5.85
N SER A 28 -7.79 7.34 -5.28
CA SER A 28 -7.94 8.62 -4.59
C SER A 28 -7.58 8.52 -3.11
N SER A 29 -7.46 7.30 -2.59
CA SER A 29 -7.24 6.98 -1.19
C SER A 29 -6.33 5.75 -1.07
N PHE A 30 -5.49 5.72 -0.04
CA PHE A 30 -4.71 4.52 0.32
C PHE A 30 -5.62 3.29 0.55
N TYR A 31 -6.83 3.52 1.01
CA TYR A 31 -7.79 2.45 1.29
C TYR A 31 -8.55 1.96 0.05
N ASP A 32 -8.23 2.46 -1.16
CA ASP A 32 -8.79 1.93 -2.42
C ASP A 32 -7.99 0.71 -2.94
N PHE A 33 -6.80 0.47 -2.38
CA PHE A 33 -5.93 -0.60 -2.86
C PHE A 33 -6.34 -1.97 -2.34
N LYS A 34 -6.16 -2.95 -3.23
CA LYS A 34 -6.17 -4.37 -2.92
C LYS A 34 -4.76 -4.93 -3.10
N THR A 35 -4.39 -5.89 -2.29
CA THR A 35 -3.09 -6.54 -2.30
C THR A 35 -3.25 -7.98 -1.83
N ASN A 36 -2.15 -8.62 -1.44
CA ASN A 36 -2.18 -9.89 -0.73
C ASN A 36 -1.55 -9.74 0.66
N THR A 37 -1.98 -10.57 1.59
CA THR A 37 -1.25 -10.76 2.84
C THR A 37 0.15 -11.32 2.54
N LEU A 38 1.04 -11.31 3.53
CA LEU A 38 2.39 -11.89 3.40
C LEU A 38 2.34 -13.35 2.90
N LEU A 39 1.35 -14.12 3.34
CA LEU A 39 1.17 -15.53 2.96
C LEU A 39 0.29 -15.73 1.71
N GLY A 40 0.06 -14.68 0.91
CA GLY A 40 -0.56 -14.76 -0.40
C GLY A 40 -2.09 -14.74 -0.42
N GLN A 41 -2.78 -14.55 0.72
CA GLN A 41 -4.24 -14.43 0.74
C GLN A 41 -4.67 -13.05 0.25
N PRO A 42 -5.77 -12.93 -0.53
CA PRO A 42 -6.29 -11.63 -0.93
C PRO A 42 -6.56 -10.72 0.28
N ALA A 43 -6.16 -9.46 0.17
CA ALA A 43 -6.34 -8.44 1.19
C ALA A 43 -6.87 -7.14 0.59
N ASP A 44 -7.87 -6.57 1.26
CA ASP A 44 -8.47 -5.28 0.88
C ASP A 44 -8.10 -4.24 1.93
N LEU A 45 -7.35 -3.21 1.52
CA LEU A 45 -6.98 -2.13 2.45
C LEU A 45 -8.20 -1.27 2.86
N GLY A 46 -9.32 -1.42 2.17
CA GLY A 46 -10.59 -0.78 2.52
C GLY A 46 -11.10 -1.10 3.94
N ILE A 47 -10.68 -2.22 4.54
CA ILE A 47 -11.01 -2.59 5.92
C ILE A 47 -10.41 -1.64 6.98
N TYR A 48 -9.44 -0.81 6.56
CA TYR A 48 -8.82 0.21 7.43
C TYR A 48 -9.47 1.59 7.31
N ARG A 49 -10.51 1.78 6.48
CA ARG A 49 -11.25 3.05 6.44
C ARG A 49 -11.79 3.41 7.83
N GLY A 50 -11.64 4.67 8.19
CA GLY A 50 -11.98 5.15 9.53
C GLY A 50 -10.89 4.92 10.59
N LYS A 51 -9.79 4.25 10.23
CA LYS A 51 -8.61 4.08 11.09
C LYS A 51 -7.46 4.96 10.62
N VAL A 52 -6.60 5.34 11.54
CA VAL A 52 -5.28 5.90 11.24
C VAL A 52 -4.33 4.72 11.01
N THR A 53 -3.54 4.74 9.94
CA THR A 53 -2.58 3.66 9.67
C THR A 53 -1.16 4.19 9.53
N LEU A 54 -0.19 3.42 10.04
CA LEU A 54 1.24 3.64 9.85
C LEU A 54 1.76 2.57 8.89
N VAL A 55 2.03 2.97 7.66
CA VAL A 55 2.54 2.09 6.60
C VAL A 55 4.07 2.11 6.64
N VAL A 56 4.70 0.95 6.71
CA VAL A 56 6.16 0.81 6.89
C VAL A 56 6.71 -0.19 5.89
N ASN A 57 7.77 0.19 5.15
CA ASN A 57 8.55 -0.79 4.39
C ASN A 57 9.58 -1.45 5.33
N VAL A 58 9.49 -2.76 5.47
CA VAL A 58 10.25 -3.51 6.47
C VAL A 58 11.23 -4.48 5.85
N ALA A 59 12.23 -4.90 6.63
CA ALA A 59 13.21 -5.90 6.24
C ALA A 59 13.77 -6.65 7.45
N SER A 60 14.14 -7.93 7.26
CA SER A 60 14.59 -8.83 8.32
C SER A 60 16.08 -8.66 8.69
N PHE A 61 16.93 -8.17 7.77
CA PHE A 61 18.39 -8.10 7.94
C PHE A 61 18.94 -6.67 7.88
N CYS A 62 18.23 -5.71 8.45
CA CYS A 62 18.58 -4.29 8.44
C CYS A 62 19.03 -3.83 9.83
N GLY A 63 19.92 -2.84 9.90
CA GLY A 63 20.28 -2.20 11.17
C GLY A 63 19.06 -1.57 11.89
N TYR A 64 18.01 -1.25 11.16
CA TYR A 64 16.74 -0.72 11.72
C TYR A 64 15.72 -1.81 12.08
N THR A 65 16.00 -3.10 11.85
CA THR A 65 15.10 -4.22 12.18
C THR A 65 14.61 -4.23 13.64
N PRO A 66 15.39 -3.79 14.64
CA PRO A 66 14.89 -3.65 16.02
C PRO A 66 13.67 -2.75 16.19
N GLN A 67 13.38 -1.87 15.21
CA GLN A 67 12.16 -1.04 15.25
C GLN A 67 10.86 -1.86 15.18
N TYR A 68 10.90 -3.13 14.78
CA TYR A 68 9.74 -4.03 14.88
C TYR A 68 9.16 -4.05 16.30
N GLN A 69 10.00 -4.01 17.34
CA GLN A 69 9.55 -4.00 18.73
C GLN A 69 8.67 -2.78 19.05
N GLY A 70 9.12 -1.59 18.64
CA GLY A 70 8.37 -0.36 18.86
C GLY A 70 7.11 -0.27 17.99
N LEU A 71 7.17 -0.77 16.73
CA LEU A 71 6.01 -0.85 15.85
C LEU A 71 4.94 -1.77 16.43
N GLU A 72 5.34 -2.93 16.94
CA GLU A 72 4.43 -3.88 17.59
C GLU A 72 3.82 -3.28 18.85
N LYS A 73 4.62 -2.60 19.67
CA LYS A 73 4.11 -1.90 20.84
C LYS A 73 3.06 -0.86 20.47
N LEU A 74 3.32 0.00 19.49
CA LEU A 74 2.34 0.99 18.99
C LEU A 74 1.06 0.30 18.51
N HIS A 75 1.19 -0.80 17.77
CA HIS A 75 0.04 -1.54 17.27
C HIS A 75 -0.82 -2.07 18.42
N ARG A 76 -0.22 -2.74 19.40
CA ARG A 76 -0.95 -3.27 20.57
C ARG A 76 -1.63 -2.20 21.40
N ASP A 77 -0.92 -1.11 21.69
CA ASP A 77 -1.41 -0.03 22.56
C ASP A 77 -2.57 0.76 21.91
N LEU A 78 -2.62 0.82 20.57
CA LEU A 78 -3.50 1.72 19.85
C LEU A 78 -4.51 1.02 18.91
N SER A 79 -4.39 -0.28 18.65
CA SER A 79 -5.30 -1.00 17.73
C SER A 79 -6.76 -0.90 18.16
N GLY A 80 -7.07 -0.99 19.46
CA GLY A 80 -8.39 -0.78 20.03
C GLY A 80 -8.91 0.67 19.96
N LYS A 81 -8.04 1.62 19.58
CA LYS A 81 -8.37 3.06 19.46
C LYS A 81 -8.46 3.54 18.01
N GLY A 82 -8.56 2.62 17.05
CA GLY A 82 -8.69 2.95 15.63
C GLY A 82 -7.36 3.22 14.94
N PHE A 83 -6.29 2.56 15.34
CA PHE A 83 -4.96 2.60 14.73
C PHE A 83 -4.53 1.23 14.20
N ALA A 84 -3.68 1.19 13.18
CA ALA A 84 -3.00 -0.02 12.76
C ALA A 84 -1.61 0.29 12.18
N VAL A 85 -0.63 -0.58 12.46
CA VAL A 85 0.62 -0.66 11.71
C VAL A 85 0.39 -1.62 10.55
N LEU A 86 0.90 -1.28 9.36
CA LEU A 86 0.81 -2.08 8.14
C LEU A 86 2.23 -2.29 7.59
N GLY A 87 2.74 -3.51 7.66
CA GLY A 87 4.09 -3.86 7.23
C GLY A 87 4.14 -4.37 5.79
N PHE A 88 5.00 -3.79 4.98
CA PHE A 88 5.26 -4.20 3.60
C PHE A 88 6.74 -4.58 3.46
N PRO A 89 7.11 -5.87 3.42
CA PRO A 89 8.48 -6.29 3.18
C PRO A 89 8.99 -5.79 1.85
N SER A 90 10.25 -5.33 1.79
CA SER A 90 10.89 -4.90 0.55
C SER A 90 12.36 -5.28 0.51
N ASN A 91 12.80 -5.85 -0.62
CA ASN A 91 14.21 -6.22 -0.84
C ASN A 91 15.02 -5.15 -1.60
N ASP A 92 14.45 -3.94 -1.75
CA ASP A 92 15.04 -2.88 -2.59
C ASP A 92 16.31 -2.26 -2.00
N PHE A 93 16.51 -2.40 -0.69
CA PHE A 93 17.58 -1.70 0.03
C PHE A 93 18.59 -2.72 0.58
N GLY A 94 19.71 -2.85 -0.14
CA GLY A 94 20.82 -3.72 0.25
C GLY A 94 20.47 -5.20 0.28
N GLU A 95 19.40 -5.61 -0.43
CA GLU A 95 18.93 -7.00 -0.45
C GLU A 95 18.67 -7.58 0.95
N GLN A 96 18.18 -6.73 1.86
CA GLN A 96 18.01 -7.05 3.28
C GLN A 96 16.69 -7.76 3.61
N GLU A 97 15.88 -8.14 2.61
CA GLU A 97 14.67 -8.96 2.75
C GLU A 97 14.65 -10.10 1.72
N PRO A 98 15.66 -10.99 1.69
CA PRO A 98 15.74 -12.04 0.66
C PRO A 98 14.75 -13.18 0.89
N GLY A 99 14.29 -13.37 2.13
CA GLY A 99 13.50 -14.52 2.56
C GLY A 99 12.20 -14.73 1.78
N SER A 100 11.73 -15.97 1.76
CA SER A 100 10.38 -16.33 1.32
C SER A 100 9.32 -15.71 2.26
N PRO A 101 8.05 -15.62 1.84
CA PRO A 101 6.98 -15.15 2.70
C PRO A 101 6.88 -15.90 4.03
N GLN A 102 7.11 -17.22 4.02
CA GLN A 102 7.08 -18.07 5.22
C GLN A 102 8.23 -17.75 6.17
N GLU A 103 9.46 -17.61 5.65
CA GLU A 103 10.64 -17.26 6.44
C GLU A 103 10.49 -15.88 7.09
N ILE A 104 9.96 -14.89 6.34
CA ILE A 104 9.67 -13.55 6.88
C ILE A 104 8.62 -13.63 7.99
N ALA A 105 7.52 -14.37 7.77
CA ALA A 105 6.47 -14.52 8.77
C ALA A 105 6.99 -15.17 10.06
N GLU A 106 7.79 -16.26 9.93
CA GLU A 106 8.44 -16.91 11.06
C GLU A 106 9.39 -15.98 11.81
N PHE A 107 10.25 -15.27 11.09
CA PHE A 107 11.19 -14.32 11.68
C PHE A 107 10.43 -13.25 12.48
N CYS A 108 9.44 -12.59 11.87
CA CYS A 108 8.65 -11.55 12.52
C CYS A 108 7.94 -12.08 13.78
N LYS A 109 7.35 -13.30 13.69
CA LYS A 109 6.63 -13.89 14.82
C LYS A 109 7.56 -14.33 15.94
N ARG A 110 8.64 -15.03 15.63
CA ARG A 110 9.54 -15.60 16.65
C ARG A 110 10.42 -14.58 17.32
N THR A 111 10.87 -13.56 16.56
CA THR A 111 11.86 -12.59 17.08
C THR A 111 11.19 -11.40 17.75
N TYR A 112 10.07 -10.92 17.21
CA TYR A 112 9.41 -9.68 17.66
C TYR A 112 7.95 -9.86 18.09
N ASP A 113 7.42 -11.09 18.01
CA ASP A 113 6.01 -11.43 18.28
C ASP A 113 5.02 -10.53 17.53
N VAL A 114 5.37 -10.18 16.26
CA VAL A 114 4.57 -9.28 15.42
C VAL A 114 3.14 -9.80 15.28
N THR A 115 2.18 -8.92 15.58
CA THR A 115 0.75 -9.17 15.43
C THR A 115 0.09 -8.22 14.45
N PHE A 116 0.75 -7.13 14.07
CA PHE A 116 0.20 -6.24 13.05
C PHE A 116 0.22 -6.90 11.65
N PRO A 117 -0.70 -6.47 10.77
CA PRO A 117 -0.81 -7.01 9.41
C PRO A 117 0.47 -6.84 8.59
N MET A 118 0.93 -7.97 8.03
CA MET A 118 2.02 -8.02 7.09
C MET A 118 1.48 -8.39 5.70
N PHE A 119 1.94 -7.67 4.69
CA PHE A 119 1.50 -7.82 3.30
C PHE A 119 2.58 -8.43 2.41
N ALA A 120 2.22 -8.77 1.18
CA ALA A 120 3.14 -9.31 0.20
C ALA A 120 4.31 -8.36 -0.04
N LYS A 121 5.48 -8.94 -0.33
CA LYS A 121 6.70 -8.19 -0.66
C LYS A 121 6.45 -7.24 -1.82
N VAL A 122 6.97 -6.02 -1.71
CA VAL A 122 6.77 -4.94 -2.69
C VAL A 122 8.08 -4.36 -3.20
N VAL A 123 8.03 -3.81 -4.41
CA VAL A 123 9.04 -2.89 -4.93
C VAL A 123 8.61 -1.46 -4.59
N THR A 124 9.44 -0.76 -3.82
CA THR A 124 9.17 0.61 -3.36
C THR A 124 9.78 1.66 -4.29
N LYS A 125 10.91 1.35 -4.93
CA LYS A 125 11.64 2.25 -5.82
C LYS A 125 10.83 2.57 -7.08
N ALA A 126 10.93 3.83 -7.53
CA ALA A 126 10.32 4.25 -8.78
C ALA A 126 10.83 3.43 -9.97
N GLY A 127 9.92 3.04 -10.87
CA GLY A 127 10.23 2.26 -12.06
C GLY A 127 9.07 1.38 -12.49
N ARG A 128 9.31 0.59 -13.55
CA ARG A 128 8.27 -0.25 -14.17
C ARG A 128 7.69 -1.33 -13.23
N GLN A 129 8.43 -1.74 -12.22
CA GLN A 129 8.03 -2.78 -11.26
C GLN A 129 7.53 -2.20 -9.94
N GLN A 130 7.50 -0.86 -9.81
CA GLN A 130 7.04 -0.23 -8.58
C GLN A 130 5.62 -0.68 -8.23
N SER A 131 5.42 -1.04 -6.97
CA SER A 131 4.09 -1.34 -6.44
C SER A 131 3.15 -0.14 -6.61
N PRO A 132 1.93 -0.33 -7.11
CA PRO A 132 0.93 0.74 -7.18
C PRO A 132 0.69 1.44 -5.84
N ILE A 133 0.79 0.70 -4.73
CA ILE A 133 0.71 1.25 -3.38
C ILE A 133 1.85 2.24 -3.13
N TYR A 134 3.10 1.90 -3.48
CA TYR A 134 4.23 2.78 -3.30
C TYR A 134 4.30 3.90 -4.34
N ALA A 135 3.73 3.73 -5.53
CA ALA A 135 3.51 4.81 -6.46
C ALA A 135 2.53 5.86 -5.88
N PHE A 136 1.44 5.42 -5.25
CA PHE A 136 0.52 6.30 -4.52
C PHE A 136 1.20 6.98 -3.32
N LEU A 137 1.92 6.24 -2.49
CA LEU A 137 2.63 6.80 -1.33
C LEU A 137 3.67 7.85 -1.76
N GLY A 138 4.35 7.62 -2.88
CA GLY A 138 5.32 8.54 -3.49
C GLY A 138 4.69 9.84 -4.01
N SER A 139 3.37 9.89 -4.23
CA SER A 139 2.66 11.14 -4.61
C SER A 139 2.71 12.21 -3.52
N SER A 140 3.08 11.84 -2.29
CA SER A 140 3.39 12.79 -1.21
C SER A 140 4.68 13.60 -1.42
N GLY A 141 5.44 13.30 -2.48
CA GLY A 141 6.75 13.88 -2.73
C GLY A 141 7.92 13.13 -2.10
N HIS A 142 7.64 12.04 -1.38
CA HIS A 142 8.66 11.23 -0.68
C HIS A 142 8.53 9.76 -1.05
N LEU A 143 9.64 9.14 -1.46
CA LEU A 143 9.79 7.69 -1.54
C LEU A 143 10.76 7.22 -0.45
N PRO A 144 10.67 5.95 0.00
CA PRO A 144 11.64 5.39 0.93
C PRO A 144 13.06 5.51 0.36
N ALA A 145 13.98 6.09 1.14
CA ALA A 145 15.40 6.08 0.84
C ALA A 145 16.10 4.84 1.44
N TRP A 146 15.47 4.21 2.43
CA TRP A 146 15.95 3.00 3.10
C TRP A 146 14.79 2.21 3.73
N ASN A 147 15.10 1.03 4.30
CA ASN A 147 14.13 0.23 5.07
C ASN A 147 13.63 1.00 6.30
N PHE A 148 12.44 0.68 6.76
CA PHE A 148 11.75 1.31 7.91
C PHE A 148 11.41 2.79 7.70
N SER A 149 11.23 3.26 6.47
CA SER A 149 10.53 4.52 6.20
C SER A 149 9.04 4.35 6.47
N LYS A 150 8.39 5.40 6.94
CA LYS A 150 7.01 5.33 7.42
C LYS A 150 6.14 6.40 6.80
N TYR A 151 4.89 6.04 6.46
CA TYR A 151 3.85 6.98 6.05
C TYR A 151 2.70 6.91 7.03
N LEU A 152 2.28 8.06 7.53
CA LEU A 152 1.09 8.18 8.35
C LEU A 152 -0.10 8.53 7.46
N ILE A 153 -1.13 7.69 7.54
CA ILE A 153 -2.35 7.80 6.74
C ILE A 153 -3.51 8.10 7.69
N ASP A 154 -4.32 9.09 7.34
CA ASP A 154 -5.49 9.46 8.14
C ASP A 154 -6.70 8.51 7.91
N LYS A 155 -7.78 8.76 8.63
CA LYS A 155 -9.01 7.96 8.58
C LYS A 155 -9.68 7.93 7.20
N SER A 156 -9.40 8.90 6.33
CA SER A 156 -9.92 8.98 4.96
C SER A 156 -9.03 8.24 3.94
N GLY A 157 -7.80 7.88 4.33
CA GLY A 157 -6.79 7.27 3.48
C GLY A 157 -5.86 8.28 2.80
N LYS A 158 -5.82 9.52 3.30
CA LYS A 158 -4.90 10.56 2.84
C LYS A 158 -3.56 10.43 3.56
N ILE A 159 -2.46 10.60 2.83
CA ILE A 159 -1.11 10.68 3.40
C ILE A 159 -0.98 12.02 4.12
N ILE A 160 -0.68 12.00 5.42
CA ILE A 160 -0.58 13.21 6.25
C ILE A 160 0.84 13.48 6.76
N ALA A 161 1.72 12.47 6.74
CA ALA A 161 3.14 12.65 7.06
C ALA A 161 3.99 11.51 6.48
N PHE A 162 5.28 11.79 6.29
CA PHE A 162 6.34 10.84 5.98
C PHE A 162 7.45 10.97 7.02
N TYR A 163 8.02 9.83 7.42
CA TYR A 163 9.14 9.75 8.35
C TYR A 163 10.23 8.86 7.77
N PRO A 164 11.48 9.32 7.70
CA PRO A 164 12.62 8.51 7.28
C PRO A 164 12.93 7.40 8.30
N SER A 165 13.87 6.54 7.94
CA SER A 165 14.21 5.32 8.68
C SER A 165 14.68 5.56 10.12
N ASP A 166 15.38 6.68 10.36
CA ASP A 166 15.96 7.07 11.65
C ASP A 166 14.93 7.60 12.66
N VAL A 167 13.73 8.00 12.19
CA VAL A 167 12.62 8.33 13.08
C VAL A 167 12.02 7.04 13.62
N THR A 168 12.34 6.71 14.87
CA THR A 168 11.88 5.47 15.50
C THR A 168 10.40 5.53 15.93
N PRO A 169 9.74 4.38 16.15
CA PRO A 169 8.37 4.34 16.67
C PRO A 169 8.17 5.06 18.00
N GLU A 170 9.23 5.16 18.80
CA GLU A 170 9.25 5.85 20.11
C GLU A 170 9.42 7.36 19.97
N SER A 171 9.76 7.86 18.78
CA SER A 171 9.97 9.29 18.55
C SER A 171 8.75 10.11 19.02
N PRO A 172 8.95 11.13 19.85
CA PRO A 172 7.86 12.00 20.30
C PRO A 172 7.14 12.70 19.15
N GLU A 173 7.84 12.97 18.07
CA GLU A 173 7.26 13.57 16.87
C GLU A 173 6.23 12.64 16.24
N LEU A 174 6.60 11.39 15.94
CA LEU A 174 5.73 10.39 15.35
C LEU A 174 4.53 10.09 16.26
N GLN A 175 4.78 9.89 17.57
CA GLN A 175 3.71 9.61 18.53
C GLN A 175 2.70 10.75 18.62
N ARG A 176 3.16 12.01 18.69
CA ARG A 176 2.25 13.18 18.69
C ARG A 176 1.43 13.25 17.41
N ALA A 177 2.02 12.96 16.24
CA ALA A 177 1.30 12.98 14.99
C ALA A 177 0.22 11.89 14.92
N ILE A 178 0.53 10.66 15.40
CA ILE A 178 -0.45 9.58 15.52
C ILE A 178 -1.61 10.00 16.43
N MET A 179 -1.31 10.51 17.62
CA MET A 179 -2.35 10.92 18.57
C MET A 179 -3.22 12.06 18.03
N LYS A 180 -2.62 13.02 17.32
CA LYS A 180 -3.35 14.11 16.63
C LYS A 180 -4.29 13.55 15.55
N ALA A 181 -3.80 12.62 14.73
CA ALA A 181 -4.60 11.99 13.68
C ALA A 181 -5.77 11.17 14.25
N LEU A 182 -5.54 10.45 15.36
CA LEU A 182 -6.59 9.70 16.06
C LEU A 182 -7.69 10.61 16.62
N ALA A 183 -7.33 11.78 17.14
CA ALA A 183 -8.26 12.76 17.71
C ALA A 183 -9.05 13.53 16.63
N ALA A 184 -8.59 13.57 15.38
CA ALA A 184 -9.29 14.21 14.27
C ALA A 184 -10.62 13.47 13.98
N LYS A 185 -11.68 14.27 13.65
CA LYS A 185 -13.02 13.74 13.28
C LYS A 185 -13.02 13.16 11.87
#